data_e14ed5a01d7f72819aa163f66c3b89a9
#
_entry.id   e14ed5a01d7f72819aa163f66c3b89a9
#
_cell.length_a   1.000
_cell.length_b   1.000
_cell.length_c   1.000
_cell.angle_alpha   90.00
_cell.angle_beta   90.00
_cell.angle_gamma   90.00
#
_symmetry.space_group_name_H-M   'P 1'
#
loop_
_entity.id
_entity.type
_entity.pdbx_description
1 polymer ?
#
loop_
_entity_poly.entity_id
_entity_poly.type
_entity_poly.pdbx_seq_one_letter_code
_entity_poly.pdbx_strand_id
1 'polypeptide(L)'
;MAYHLIVLIPVMKFYLCPRAKCAFVFICFMLLFSPTHGQESRPDNKLNTILAQWDQDEHKDLHSVLILQQGKMIAEHYYNGATAASLHDARSVGKSITSLLLGIAVDRGSIRSTSEPVWHYWPASKGSVAGEATLAQVLSMRSGLAAYDADPASPGNEEKLDAASDPLAFILALPGDGIPGKSYRYNSVTACLAGITVEKATGQDLESFARTSLFQPMAISHWQWGRDVAGHPKGQGNLSLTARDFAKIGQLVLDKGMYQGQRVISATWIEAMLTPQVVIADVDNYADNYAYFWYSKTQIIKGKTVSVFFASGNGGNKIYVIPSLHAVVVVTSSAYGQGYGQRRSENILRSILAEKLNQ
;
A
#
# COMPACT_ATOMS: atom_id res chain seq x y z
N MET A 1 -6.54 31.46 45.06
CA MET A 1 -7.42 30.56 45.81
C MET A 1 -7.11 29.16 45.33
N ALA A 2 -6.40 28.41 46.15
CA ALA A 2 -5.97 27.05 45.83
C ALA A 2 -6.97 26.07 46.53
N TYR A 3 -7.55 25.18 45.80
CA TYR A 3 -8.34 24.08 46.37
C TYR A 3 -7.48 22.81 46.38
N HIS A 4 -7.13 22.38 47.58
CA HIS A 4 -6.55 21.06 47.84
C HIS A 4 -7.64 20.00 47.87
N LEU A 5 -7.48 18.97 47.07
CA LEU A 5 -8.29 17.76 47.12
C LEU A 5 -7.61 16.77 48.06
N ILE A 6 -8.23 16.53 49.21
CA ILE A 6 -7.81 15.54 50.22
C ILE A 6 -8.40 14.20 49.83
N VAL A 7 -7.54 13.22 49.52
CA VAL A 7 -7.93 11.82 49.32
C VAL A 7 -7.92 11.12 50.69
N LEU A 8 -9.11 10.74 51.19
CA LEU A 8 -9.29 9.92 52.40
C LEU A 8 -9.01 8.45 52.09
N ILE A 9 -7.97 7.90 52.69
CA ILE A 9 -7.69 6.46 52.72
C ILE A 9 -8.41 5.87 53.95
N PRO A 10 -9.25 4.84 53.80
CA PRO A 10 -9.85 4.20 54.98
C PRO A 10 -8.82 3.28 55.66
N VAL A 11 -8.57 3.55 56.93
CA VAL A 11 -7.76 2.71 57.84
C VAL A 11 -8.63 1.52 58.30
N MET A 12 -8.31 0.34 57.84
CA MET A 12 -8.91 -0.89 58.39
C MET A 12 -8.25 -1.25 59.72
N LYS A 13 -9.02 -1.20 60.80
CA LYS A 13 -8.64 -1.72 62.14
C LYS A 13 -8.76 -3.22 62.14
N PHE A 14 -7.65 -3.90 62.38
CA PHE A 14 -7.64 -5.35 62.62
C PHE A 14 -8.00 -5.61 64.09
N TYR A 15 -9.06 -6.36 64.31
CA TYR A 15 -9.35 -6.99 65.62
C TYR A 15 -8.73 -8.37 65.64
N LEU A 16 -7.80 -8.61 66.57
CA LEU A 16 -7.23 -9.90 66.88
C LEU A 16 -8.18 -10.70 67.74
N CYS A 17 -8.66 -11.86 67.25
CA CYS A 17 -9.41 -12.83 68.01
C CYS A 17 -8.47 -14.02 68.31
N PRO A 18 -8.28 -14.42 69.58
CA PRO A 18 -7.40 -15.56 69.90
C PRO A 18 -8.25 -16.87 69.95
N ARG A 19 -7.74 -17.87 69.28
CA ARG A 19 -8.17 -19.29 69.30
C ARG A 19 -9.24 -19.72 68.30
N ALA A 20 -8.76 -20.02 67.08
CA ALA A 20 -9.27 -21.13 66.29
C ALA A 20 -8.24 -21.55 65.26
N LYS A 21 -7.85 -22.82 65.25
CA LYS A 21 -7.00 -23.41 64.21
C LYS A 21 -7.84 -23.53 62.93
N CYS A 22 -7.77 -22.56 62.06
CA CYS A 22 -8.33 -22.65 60.70
C CYS A 22 -7.17 -23.00 59.77
N ALA A 23 -7.24 -24.19 59.18
CA ALA A 23 -6.40 -24.57 58.04
C ALA A 23 -6.81 -23.73 56.85
N PHE A 24 -5.93 -22.83 56.42
CA PHE A 24 -6.10 -22.08 55.17
C PHE A 24 -5.78 -23.01 54.00
N VAL A 25 -6.80 -23.49 53.31
CA VAL A 25 -6.68 -24.12 52.02
C VAL A 25 -6.43 -23.00 51.00
N PHE A 26 -5.20 -22.78 50.58
CA PHE A 26 -4.88 -21.93 49.45
C PHE A 26 -5.32 -22.67 48.19
N ILE A 27 -6.52 -22.34 47.71
CA ILE A 27 -6.91 -22.69 46.31
C ILE A 27 -6.15 -21.77 45.37
N CYS A 28 -5.01 -22.26 44.92
CA CYS A 28 -4.28 -21.63 43.82
C CYS A 28 -5.09 -21.82 42.52
N PHE A 29 -5.86 -20.81 42.13
CA PHE A 29 -6.46 -20.77 40.81
C PHE A 29 -5.32 -20.60 39.78
N MET A 30 -4.71 -21.70 39.36
CA MET A 30 -3.90 -21.71 38.16
C MET A 30 -4.83 -21.44 36.97
N LEU A 31 -4.89 -20.19 36.54
CA LEU A 31 -5.36 -19.86 35.19
C LEU A 31 -4.42 -20.59 34.23
N LEU A 32 -4.85 -21.74 33.76
CA LEU A 32 -4.25 -22.42 32.63
C LEU A 32 -4.49 -21.51 31.41
N PHE A 33 -3.56 -20.58 31.18
CA PHE A 33 -3.39 -20.02 29.84
C PHE A 33 -2.98 -21.18 28.94
N SER A 34 -3.94 -21.85 28.33
CA SER A 34 -3.67 -22.69 27.18
C SER A 34 -3.13 -21.76 26.11
N PRO A 35 -1.87 -21.92 25.64
CA PRO A 35 -1.46 -21.22 24.45
C PRO A 35 -2.41 -21.68 23.35
N THR A 36 -3.21 -20.78 22.83
CA THR A 36 -3.90 -21.00 21.56
C THR A 36 -2.79 -21.20 20.55
N HIS A 37 -2.42 -22.45 20.30
CA HIS A 37 -1.66 -22.81 19.14
C HIS A 37 -2.43 -22.26 17.94
N GLY A 38 -1.93 -21.18 17.36
CA GLY A 38 -2.43 -20.71 16.10
C GLY A 38 -2.37 -21.90 15.16
N GLN A 39 -3.54 -22.36 14.74
CA GLN A 39 -3.66 -23.48 13.82
C GLN A 39 -2.90 -23.08 12.56
N GLU A 40 -1.69 -23.63 12.37
CA GLU A 40 -0.93 -23.44 11.13
C GLU A 40 -1.87 -23.83 9.99
N SER A 41 -2.12 -22.87 9.09
CA SER A 41 -2.94 -23.13 7.92
C SER A 41 -2.28 -24.24 7.13
N ARG A 42 -3.00 -25.36 6.92
CA ARG A 42 -2.49 -26.43 6.05
C ARG A 42 -2.23 -25.83 4.68
N PRO A 43 -1.03 -26.05 4.10
CA PRO A 43 -0.73 -25.56 2.75
C PRO A 43 -1.79 -26.05 1.77
N ASP A 44 -2.31 -25.15 0.94
CA ASP A 44 -3.24 -25.50 -0.12
C ASP A 44 -2.46 -26.18 -1.26
N ASN A 45 -2.45 -27.53 -1.24
CA ASN A 45 -1.66 -28.32 -2.19
C ASN A 45 -1.99 -28.00 -3.65
N LYS A 46 -3.23 -27.63 -3.96
CA LYS A 46 -3.62 -27.28 -5.32
C LYS A 46 -3.07 -25.92 -5.75
N LEU A 47 -3.09 -24.95 -4.87
CA LEU A 47 -2.45 -23.66 -5.14
C LEU A 47 -0.93 -23.84 -5.33
N ASN A 48 -0.27 -24.61 -4.47
CA ASN A 48 1.16 -24.90 -4.64
C ASN A 48 1.46 -25.57 -5.99
N THR A 49 0.60 -26.49 -6.46
CA THR A 49 0.74 -27.09 -7.79
C THR A 49 0.58 -26.04 -8.91
N ILE A 50 -0.38 -25.11 -8.78
CA ILE A 50 -0.57 -24.02 -9.74
C ILE A 50 0.67 -23.11 -9.76
N LEU A 51 1.23 -22.77 -8.61
CA LEU A 51 2.42 -21.92 -8.53
C LEU A 51 3.65 -22.62 -9.10
N ALA A 52 3.85 -23.90 -8.82
CA ALA A 52 4.99 -24.68 -9.33
C ALA A 52 5.04 -24.78 -10.86
N GLN A 53 3.91 -24.58 -11.57
CA GLN A 53 3.92 -24.54 -13.04
C GLN A 53 4.80 -23.40 -13.59
N TRP A 54 4.98 -22.34 -12.83
CA TRP A 54 5.78 -21.17 -13.21
C TRP A 54 7.29 -21.36 -12.97
N ASP A 55 7.72 -22.46 -12.33
CA ASP A 55 9.14 -22.82 -12.22
C ASP A 55 9.80 -23.03 -13.60
N GLN A 56 8.97 -23.36 -14.59
CA GLN A 56 9.40 -23.59 -15.98
C GLN A 56 9.28 -22.32 -16.86
N ASP A 57 8.96 -21.15 -16.28
CA ASP A 57 8.93 -19.90 -17.04
C ASP A 57 10.31 -19.61 -17.66
N GLU A 58 10.32 -19.50 -18.98
CA GLU A 58 11.56 -19.32 -19.77
C GLU A 58 12.29 -18.01 -19.47
N HIS A 59 11.56 -16.98 -19.07
CA HIS A 59 12.13 -15.63 -18.88
C HIS A 59 12.97 -15.47 -17.61
N LYS A 60 12.81 -16.37 -16.63
CA LYS A 60 13.60 -16.39 -15.38
C LYS A 60 13.62 -15.09 -14.56
N ASP A 61 12.61 -14.25 -14.72
CA ASP A 61 12.48 -12.95 -14.06
C ASP A 61 11.26 -12.82 -13.14
N LEU A 62 10.46 -13.87 -12.99
CA LEU A 62 9.48 -14.00 -11.91
C LEU A 62 10.22 -14.30 -10.61
N HIS A 63 9.90 -13.58 -9.53
CA HIS A 63 10.61 -13.72 -8.26
C HIS A 63 9.76 -14.36 -7.17
N SER A 64 8.49 -13.97 -7.04
CA SER A 64 7.63 -14.57 -6.02
C SER A 64 6.15 -14.47 -6.37
N VAL A 65 5.37 -15.42 -5.84
CA VAL A 65 3.92 -15.34 -5.75
C VAL A 65 3.50 -15.76 -4.36
N LEU A 66 2.77 -14.89 -3.66
CA LEU A 66 2.25 -15.11 -2.32
C LEU A 66 0.73 -14.97 -2.31
N ILE A 67 0.06 -15.82 -1.56
CA ILE A 67 -1.40 -15.81 -1.44
C ILE A 67 -1.77 -15.82 0.04
N LEU A 68 -2.42 -14.74 0.47
CA LEU A 68 -3.06 -14.69 1.79
C LEU A 68 -4.57 -14.89 1.62
N GLN A 69 -5.17 -15.59 2.55
CA GLN A 69 -6.62 -15.68 2.68
C GLN A 69 -7.01 -15.61 4.15
N GLN A 70 -7.97 -14.76 4.47
CA GLN A 70 -8.40 -14.51 5.86
C GLN A 70 -7.22 -14.17 6.80
N GLY A 71 -6.29 -13.35 6.31
CA GLY A 71 -5.10 -12.92 7.05
C GLY A 71 -4.02 -13.99 7.22
N LYS A 72 -4.18 -15.19 6.65
CA LYS A 72 -3.21 -16.29 6.74
C LYS A 72 -2.52 -16.53 5.40
N MET A 73 -1.22 -16.78 5.42
CA MET A 73 -0.47 -17.23 4.26
C MET A 73 -0.90 -18.67 3.93
N ILE A 74 -1.52 -18.88 2.76
CA ILE A 74 -2.00 -20.20 2.32
C ILE A 74 -1.15 -20.80 1.21
N ALA A 75 -0.40 -19.98 0.48
CA ALA A 75 0.61 -20.40 -0.48
C ALA A 75 1.69 -19.33 -0.61
N GLU A 76 2.92 -19.77 -0.75
CA GLU A 76 4.09 -18.91 -0.89
C GLU A 76 5.13 -19.64 -1.75
N HIS A 77 5.51 -19.05 -2.89
CA HIS A 77 6.47 -19.65 -3.81
C HIS A 77 7.47 -18.61 -4.29
N TYR A 78 8.74 -18.97 -4.31
CA TYR A 78 9.86 -18.14 -4.75
C TYR A 78 10.52 -18.79 -5.95
N TYR A 79 10.88 -17.99 -6.95
CA TYR A 79 11.42 -18.42 -8.23
C TYR A 79 12.81 -17.83 -8.46
N ASN A 80 13.59 -18.48 -9.30
CA ASN A 80 14.85 -17.96 -9.86
C ASN A 80 15.84 -17.44 -8.79
N GLY A 81 15.94 -18.15 -7.68
CA GLY A 81 16.87 -17.83 -6.60
C GLY A 81 16.38 -16.76 -5.61
N ALA A 82 15.18 -16.21 -5.81
CA ALA A 82 14.57 -15.33 -4.81
C ALA A 82 14.19 -16.11 -3.54
N THR A 83 14.13 -15.42 -2.42
CA THR A 83 13.82 -15.98 -1.10
C THR A 83 12.87 -15.05 -0.35
N ALA A 84 12.38 -15.50 0.81
CA ALA A 84 11.54 -14.67 1.69
C ALA A 84 12.25 -13.38 2.18
N ALA A 85 13.57 -13.34 2.15
CA ALA A 85 14.37 -12.18 2.55
C ALA A 85 14.74 -11.26 1.38
N SER A 86 14.47 -11.67 0.14
CA SER A 86 14.80 -10.87 -1.04
C SER A 86 13.97 -9.59 -1.08
N LEU A 87 14.63 -8.45 -1.30
CA LEU A 87 13.97 -7.19 -1.58
C LEU A 87 13.66 -7.09 -3.08
N HIS A 88 12.48 -6.62 -3.41
CA HIS A 88 11.99 -6.48 -4.77
C HIS A 88 11.61 -5.02 -5.02
N ASP A 89 12.27 -4.37 -5.99
CA ASP A 89 11.82 -3.07 -6.50
C ASP A 89 10.52 -3.28 -7.29
N ALA A 90 9.40 -2.99 -6.66
CA ALA A 90 8.09 -3.16 -7.26
C ALA A 90 7.67 -1.99 -8.15
N ARG A 91 8.60 -1.09 -8.49
CA ARG A 91 8.38 0.05 -9.37
C ARG A 91 7.16 0.88 -8.94
N SER A 92 6.23 1.11 -9.85
CA SER A 92 5.06 1.96 -9.62
C SER A 92 4.05 1.45 -8.57
N VAL A 93 4.23 0.26 -7.99
CA VAL A 93 3.52 -0.13 -6.77
C VAL A 93 3.77 0.88 -5.64
N GLY A 94 4.95 1.53 -5.64
CA GLY A 94 5.27 2.62 -4.72
C GLY A 94 4.29 3.79 -4.76
N LYS A 95 3.66 4.10 -5.92
CA LYS A 95 2.62 5.14 -6.02
C LYS A 95 1.43 4.82 -5.11
N SER A 96 1.01 3.56 -5.08
CA SER A 96 -0.08 3.12 -4.21
C SER A 96 0.27 3.24 -2.73
N ILE A 97 1.54 3.05 -2.38
CA ILE A 97 2.05 3.26 -1.01
C ILE A 97 2.09 4.76 -0.69
N THR A 98 2.52 5.61 -1.62
CA THR A 98 2.45 7.08 -1.47
C THR A 98 1.01 7.56 -1.23
N SER A 99 0.01 6.94 -1.87
CA SER A 99 -1.40 7.22 -1.59
C SER A 99 -1.79 6.86 -0.15
N LEU A 100 -1.31 5.74 0.39
CA LEU A 100 -1.53 5.40 1.80
C LEU A 100 -0.89 6.44 2.73
N LEU A 101 0.33 6.90 2.44
CA LEU A 101 1.01 7.91 3.24
C LEU A 101 0.26 9.25 3.21
N LEU A 102 -0.24 9.66 2.05
CA LEU A 102 -1.07 10.86 1.95
C LEU A 102 -2.34 10.73 2.79
N GLY A 103 -2.98 9.56 2.80
CA GLY A 103 -4.13 9.28 3.65
C GLY A 103 -3.82 9.33 5.14
N ILE A 104 -2.68 8.82 5.55
CA ILE A 104 -2.22 8.95 6.95
C ILE A 104 -1.97 10.41 7.30
N ALA A 105 -1.43 11.22 6.37
CA ALA A 105 -1.26 12.66 6.57
C ALA A 105 -2.62 13.39 6.70
N VAL A 106 -3.66 12.92 5.98
CA VAL A 106 -5.04 13.41 6.16
C VAL A 106 -5.59 13.01 7.53
N ASP A 107 -5.46 11.76 7.91
CA ASP A 107 -5.94 11.25 9.21
C ASP A 107 -5.29 11.97 10.40
N ARG A 108 -4.03 12.42 10.24
CA ARG A 108 -3.29 13.18 11.25
C ARG A 108 -3.54 14.69 11.19
N GLY A 109 -4.35 15.16 10.23
CA GLY A 109 -4.66 16.59 10.06
C GLY A 109 -3.53 17.43 9.44
N SER A 110 -2.43 16.81 9.00
CA SER A 110 -1.37 17.52 8.25
C SER A 110 -1.85 17.95 6.87
N ILE A 111 -2.75 17.16 6.28
CA ILE A 111 -3.49 17.49 5.05
C ILE A 111 -4.97 17.57 5.43
N ARG A 112 -5.64 18.67 5.11
CA ARG A 112 -7.04 18.89 5.51
C ARG A 112 -8.03 18.22 4.59
N SER A 113 -7.77 18.26 3.28
CA SER A 113 -8.70 17.72 2.28
C SER A 113 -8.01 17.47 0.94
N THR A 114 -8.46 16.43 0.24
CA THR A 114 -8.03 16.17 -1.15
C THR A 114 -8.58 17.17 -2.15
N SER A 115 -9.56 18.00 -1.79
CA SER A 115 -10.07 19.08 -2.62
C SER A 115 -9.18 20.33 -2.61
N GLU A 116 -8.21 20.39 -1.70
CA GLU A 116 -7.27 21.52 -1.65
C GLU A 116 -6.18 21.39 -2.71
N PRO A 117 -5.76 22.53 -3.29
CA PRO A 117 -4.66 22.55 -4.24
C PRO A 117 -3.31 22.31 -3.54
N VAL A 118 -2.36 21.77 -4.29
CA VAL A 118 -1.00 21.45 -3.80
C VAL A 118 -0.33 22.66 -3.15
N TRP A 119 -0.53 23.88 -3.69
CA TRP A 119 0.12 25.08 -3.18
C TRP A 119 -0.27 25.42 -1.72
N HIS A 120 -1.39 24.90 -1.17
CA HIS A 120 -1.72 25.06 0.25
C HIS A 120 -0.66 24.41 1.15
N TYR A 121 -0.02 23.35 0.69
CA TYR A 121 1.01 22.60 1.43
C TYR A 121 2.42 22.93 0.94
N TRP A 122 2.54 23.33 -0.31
CA TRP A 122 3.79 23.77 -0.94
C TRP A 122 3.63 25.18 -1.54
N PRO A 123 3.72 26.27 -0.72
CA PRO A 123 3.44 27.64 -1.18
C PRO A 123 4.26 28.10 -2.38
N ALA A 124 5.51 27.60 -2.53
CA ALA A 124 6.36 27.92 -3.67
C ALA A 124 5.80 27.41 -5.01
N SER A 125 4.85 26.48 -4.99
CA SER A 125 4.20 25.96 -6.20
C SER A 125 3.04 26.83 -6.71
N LYS A 126 2.65 27.86 -5.97
CA LYS A 126 1.50 28.72 -6.33
C LYS A 126 1.70 29.38 -7.68
N GLY A 127 0.69 29.30 -8.52
CA GLY A 127 0.72 29.83 -9.90
C GLY A 127 1.30 28.87 -10.94
N SER A 128 1.91 27.74 -10.51
CA SER A 128 2.28 26.68 -11.45
C SER A 128 1.11 25.71 -11.67
N VAL A 129 1.09 25.00 -12.80
CA VAL A 129 0.07 23.96 -13.07
C VAL A 129 0.09 22.88 -11.99
N ALA A 130 1.28 22.49 -11.54
CA ALA A 130 1.44 21.52 -10.45
C ALA A 130 0.81 22.02 -9.14
N GLY A 131 1.02 23.30 -8.80
CA GLY A 131 0.53 23.89 -7.58
C GLY A 131 -0.99 24.07 -7.56
N GLU A 132 -1.58 24.43 -8.67
CA GLU A 132 -3.03 24.68 -8.79
C GLU A 132 -3.86 23.38 -8.86
N ALA A 133 -3.24 22.23 -9.15
CA ALA A 133 -3.92 20.94 -9.13
C ALA A 133 -4.36 20.58 -7.71
N THR A 134 -5.60 20.12 -7.54
CA THR A 134 -6.07 19.58 -6.26
C THR A 134 -5.44 18.19 -6.00
N LEU A 135 -5.32 17.80 -4.73
CA LEU A 135 -4.78 16.49 -4.40
C LEU A 135 -5.60 15.34 -4.98
N ALA A 136 -6.93 15.49 -5.10
CA ALA A 136 -7.79 14.52 -5.77
C ALA A 136 -7.43 14.37 -7.26
N GLN A 137 -7.11 15.47 -7.94
CA GLN A 137 -6.66 15.45 -9.33
C GLN A 137 -5.29 14.83 -9.47
N VAL A 138 -4.38 15.12 -8.55
CA VAL A 138 -3.05 14.50 -8.47
C VAL A 138 -3.17 12.98 -8.28
N LEU A 139 -3.88 12.53 -7.25
CA LEU A 139 -4.04 11.11 -6.93
C LEU A 139 -4.74 10.31 -8.02
N SER A 140 -5.57 10.95 -8.83
CA SER A 140 -6.31 10.31 -9.93
C SER A 140 -5.63 10.46 -11.31
N MET A 141 -4.36 10.91 -11.37
CA MET A 141 -3.63 11.12 -12.62
C MET A 141 -4.32 12.09 -13.58
N ARG A 142 -4.94 13.14 -13.02
CA ARG A 142 -5.67 14.18 -13.75
C ARG A 142 -5.21 15.59 -13.39
N SER A 143 -3.92 15.73 -13.08
CA SER A 143 -3.31 17.01 -12.68
C SER A 143 -3.35 18.10 -13.75
N GLY A 144 -3.52 17.74 -15.03
CA GLY A 144 -3.45 18.68 -16.14
C GLY A 144 -2.03 19.05 -16.57
N LEU A 145 -1.00 18.45 -15.97
CA LEU A 145 0.39 18.61 -16.38
C LEU A 145 0.63 17.98 -17.75
N ALA A 146 1.48 18.59 -18.55
CA ALA A 146 2.01 18.03 -19.79
C ALA A 146 3.03 16.92 -19.44
N ALA A 147 2.53 15.82 -18.87
CA ALA A 147 3.30 14.69 -18.38
C ALA A 147 2.64 13.36 -18.78
N TYR A 148 3.41 12.50 -19.45
CA TYR A 148 2.93 11.19 -19.88
C TYR A 148 4.10 10.23 -20.03
N ASP A 149 4.15 9.16 -19.23
CA ASP A 149 5.31 8.24 -19.20
C ASP A 149 5.40 7.35 -20.45
N ALA A 150 4.28 7.09 -21.14
CA ALA A 150 4.29 6.30 -22.36
C ALA A 150 4.80 7.08 -23.60
N ASP A 151 4.98 8.40 -23.51
CA ASP A 151 5.49 9.24 -24.56
C ASP A 151 6.85 9.85 -24.16
N PRO A 152 7.98 9.37 -24.72
CA PRO A 152 9.30 9.94 -24.43
C PRO A 152 9.43 11.43 -24.85
N ALA A 153 8.60 11.90 -25.77
CA ALA A 153 8.60 13.31 -26.18
C ALA A 153 7.89 14.21 -25.16
N SER A 154 7.00 13.66 -24.31
CA SER A 154 6.28 14.42 -23.29
C SER A 154 7.23 15.25 -22.41
N PRO A 155 6.95 16.55 -22.17
CA PRO A 155 7.77 17.38 -21.30
C PRO A 155 8.03 16.77 -19.93
N GLY A 156 6.98 16.19 -19.30
CA GLY A 156 7.04 15.55 -17.99
C GLY A 156 7.14 14.02 -18.06
N ASN A 157 7.89 13.46 -19.01
CA ASN A 157 8.21 12.03 -19.01
C ASN A 157 9.09 11.66 -17.81
N GLU A 158 8.96 10.44 -17.27
CA GLU A 158 9.69 9.97 -16.09
C GLU A 158 11.22 10.06 -16.24
N GLU A 159 11.76 9.72 -17.42
CA GLU A 159 13.19 9.78 -17.66
C GLU A 159 13.74 11.22 -17.58
N LYS A 160 12.92 12.20 -18.00
CA LYS A 160 13.29 13.63 -17.89
C LYS A 160 13.24 14.12 -16.45
N LEU A 161 12.26 13.64 -15.65
CA LEU A 161 12.22 13.91 -14.22
C LEU A 161 13.45 13.32 -13.52
N ASP A 162 13.80 12.08 -13.81
CA ASP A 162 14.94 11.39 -13.21
C ASP A 162 16.29 12.00 -13.61
N ALA A 163 16.38 12.60 -14.79
CA ALA A 163 17.56 13.31 -15.28
C ALA A 163 17.65 14.78 -14.81
N ALA A 164 16.58 15.33 -14.24
CA ALA A 164 16.54 16.74 -13.82
C ALA A 164 17.50 16.98 -12.65
N SER A 165 18.38 17.97 -12.78
CA SER A 165 19.30 18.36 -11.70
C SER A 165 18.58 18.98 -10.48
N ASP A 166 17.41 19.56 -10.68
CA ASP A 166 16.49 20.05 -9.66
C ASP A 166 15.08 19.53 -9.98
N PRO A 167 14.67 18.38 -9.44
CA PRO A 167 13.36 17.79 -9.68
C PRO A 167 12.20 18.69 -9.26
N LEU A 168 12.35 19.49 -8.20
CA LEU A 168 11.31 20.42 -7.75
C LEU A 168 11.10 21.55 -8.75
N ALA A 169 12.16 22.19 -9.18
CA ALA A 169 12.09 23.24 -10.21
C ALA A 169 11.56 22.66 -11.55
N PHE A 170 11.98 21.45 -11.92
CA PHE A 170 11.47 20.75 -13.10
C PHE A 170 9.94 20.60 -13.05
N ILE A 171 9.39 20.10 -11.95
CA ILE A 171 7.93 19.90 -11.78
C ILE A 171 7.19 21.24 -11.88
N LEU A 172 7.71 22.29 -11.25
CA LEU A 172 7.07 23.61 -11.25
C LEU A 172 7.11 24.28 -12.63
N ALA A 173 8.08 23.99 -13.45
CA ALA A 173 8.24 24.55 -14.79
C ALA A 173 7.39 23.83 -15.87
N LEU A 174 6.79 22.67 -15.54
CA LEU A 174 6.02 21.93 -16.54
C LEU A 174 4.78 22.72 -16.97
N PRO A 175 4.52 22.81 -18.29
CA PRO A 175 3.32 23.44 -18.81
C PRO A 175 2.08 22.58 -18.56
N GLY A 176 0.91 23.17 -18.71
CA GLY A 176 -0.35 22.46 -18.75
C GLY A 176 -0.60 21.79 -20.11
N ASP A 177 -1.27 20.65 -20.08
CA ASP A 177 -1.79 19.96 -21.25
C ASP A 177 -3.22 19.49 -20.98
N GLY A 178 -4.14 20.43 -21.07
CA GLY A 178 -5.55 20.22 -20.85
C GLY A 178 -6.09 20.82 -19.54
N ILE A 179 -7.36 20.53 -19.27
CA ILE A 179 -8.06 21.03 -18.09
C ILE A 179 -7.85 20.06 -16.93
N PRO A 180 -7.32 20.50 -15.77
CA PRO A 180 -7.20 19.65 -14.58
C PRO A 180 -8.54 18.98 -14.23
N GLY A 181 -8.47 17.69 -13.90
CA GLY A 181 -9.66 16.88 -13.58
C GLY A 181 -10.39 16.27 -14.77
N LYS A 182 -10.07 16.62 -16.02
CA LYS A 182 -10.74 16.10 -17.23
C LYS A 182 -10.08 14.85 -17.79
N SER A 183 -8.80 14.93 -18.14
CA SER A 183 -8.09 13.85 -18.84
C SER A 183 -7.23 13.05 -17.90
N TYR A 184 -7.35 11.73 -17.96
CA TYR A 184 -6.41 10.80 -17.33
C TYR A 184 -5.15 10.71 -18.16
N ARG A 185 -3.99 10.94 -17.54
CA ARG A 185 -2.68 10.70 -18.12
C ARG A 185 -1.75 10.12 -17.08
N TYR A 186 -1.44 8.85 -17.22
CA TYR A 186 -0.52 8.19 -16.29
C TYR A 186 0.88 8.77 -16.43
N ASN A 187 1.43 9.27 -15.30
CA ASN A 187 2.77 9.82 -15.28
C ASN A 187 3.37 9.79 -13.87
N SER A 188 4.68 9.64 -13.81
CA SER A 188 5.45 9.58 -12.58
C SER A 188 5.64 10.95 -11.92
N VAL A 189 5.64 12.04 -12.69
CA VAL A 189 5.73 13.41 -12.16
C VAL A 189 4.59 13.73 -11.21
N THR A 190 3.35 13.41 -11.60
CA THR A 190 2.17 13.63 -10.74
C THR A 190 2.25 12.81 -9.45
N ALA A 191 2.80 11.60 -9.50
CA ALA A 191 2.98 10.80 -8.30
C ALA A 191 4.14 11.29 -7.41
N CYS A 192 5.22 11.78 -8.02
CA CYS A 192 6.30 12.48 -7.29
C CYS A 192 5.74 13.71 -6.57
N LEU A 193 4.90 14.52 -7.24
CA LEU A 193 4.22 15.68 -6.65
C LEU A 193 3.40 15.31 -5.41
N ALA A 194 2.71 14.15 -5.41
CA ALA A 194 2.00 13.67 -4.23
C ALA A 194 2.96 13.39 -3.06
N GLY A 195 4.09 12.72 -3.31
CA GLY A 195 5.12 12.46 -2.30
C GLY A 195 5.69 13.75 -1.72
N ILE A 196 6.07 14.71 -2.58
CA ILE A 196 6.54 16.03 -2.18
C ILE A 196 5.48 16.75 -1.33
N THR A 197 4.20 16.64 -1.69
CA THR A 197 3.13 17.27 -0.92
C THR A 197 3.04 16.68 0.50
N VAL A 198 3.22 15.38 0.66
CA VAL A 198 3.30 14.74 2.00
C VAL A 198 4.49 15.29 2.78
N GLU A 199 5.67 15.41 2.16
CA GLU A 199 6.86 15.99 2.82
C GLU A 199 6.60 17.43 3.30
N LYS A 200 6.06 18.27 2.43
CA LYS A 200 5.78 19.69 2.76
C LYS A 200 4.70 19.83 3.83
N ALA A 201 3.66 18.99 3.79
CA ALA A 201 2.56 19.04 4.75
C ALA A 201 2.96 18.51 6.14
N THR A 202 3.85 17.52 6.19
CA THR A 202 4.26 16.86 7.44
C THR A 202 5.54 17.44 8.04
N GLY A 203 6.34 18.15 7.25
CA GLY A 203 7.66 18.65 7.65
C GLY A 203 8.71 17.52 7.78
N GLN A 204 8.44 16.34 7.25
CA GLN A 204 9.33 15.18 7.27
C GLN A 204 9.61 14.72 5.85
N ASP A 205 10.80 14.14 5.57
CA ASP A 205 10.97 13.45 4.30
C ASP A 205 10.05 12.22 4.21
N LEU A 206 9.67 11.86 2.99
CA LEU A 206 8.64 10.83 2.74
C LEU A 206 9.00 9.48 3.37
N GLU A 207 10.28 9.09 3.35
CA GLU A 207 10.75 7.82 3.93
C GLU A 207 10.70 7.85 5.46
N SER A 208 11.09 8.95 6.09
CA SER A 208 10.99 9.12 7.54
C SER A 208 9.54 9.09 8.01
N PHE A 209 8.64 9.74 7.26
CA PHE A 209 7.21 9.69 7.52
C PHE A 209 6.67 8.28 7.34
N ALA A 210 7.03 7.58 6.24
CA ALA A 210 6.62 6.20 6.00
C ALA A 210 7.10 5.25 7.10
N ARG A 211 8.36 5.38 7.52
CA ARG A 211 8.95 4.57 8.58
C ARG A 211 8.13 4.62 9.86
N THR A 212 7.77 5.82 10.32
CA THR A 212 7.08 5.98 11.62
C THR A 212 5.58 5.79 11.54
N SER A 213 4.97 6.05 10.38
CA SER A 213 3.51 6.07 10.24
C SER A 213 2.92 4.82 9.60
N LEU A 214 3.71 4.09 8.82
CA LEU A 214 3.25 2.91 8.08
C LEU A 214 4.12 1.68 8.39
N PHE A 215 5.46 1.77 8.21
CA PHE A 215 6.31 0.60 8.27
C PHE A 215 6.45 0.03 9.68
N GLN A 216 6.76 0.87 10.67
CA GLN A 216 6.88 0.41 12.06
C GLN A 216 5.57 -0.17 12.61
N PRO A 217 4.38 0.46 12.45
CA PRO A 217 3.11 -0.13 12.85
C PRO A 217 2.81 -1.49 12.20
N MET A 218 3.35 -1.74 11.01
CA MET A 218 3.17 -2.97 10.26
C MET A 218 4.31 -3.97 10.43
N ALA A 219 5.25 -3.72 11.35
CA ALA A 219 6.45 -4.52 11.53
C ALA A 219 7.19 -4.79 10.20
N ILE A 220 7.31 -3.75 9.35
CA ILE A 220 8.17 -3.73 8.17
C ILE A 220 9.48 -3.10 8.62
N SER A 221 10.57 -3.88 8.64
CA SER A 221 11.86 -3.47 9.17
C SER A 221 12.97 -3.38 8.13
N HIS A 222 12.71 -3.87 6.91
CA HIS A 222 13.71 -3.95 5.85
C HIS A 222 13.16 -3.41 4.54
N TRP A 223 13.75 -2.31 4.04
CA TRP A 223 13.38 -1.69 2.78
C TRP A 223 14.55 -0.92 2.18
N GLN A 224 14.43 -0.62 0.89
CA GLN A 224 15.26 0.35 0.19
C GLN A 224 14.34 1.25 -0.63
N TRP A 225 14.56 2.55 -0.57
CA TRP A 225 13.79 3.49 -1.36
C TRP A 225 14.70 4.33 -2.24
N GLY A 226 14.49 4.26 -3.55
CA GLY A 226 15.23 5.06 -4.50
C GLY A 226 15.02 6.56 -4.25
N ARG A 227 16.09 7.34 -4.42
CA ARG A 227 16.07 8.79 -4.25
C ARG A 227 16.40 9.48 -5.56
N ASP A 228 15.89 10.68 -5.74
CA ASP A 228 16.30 11.57 -6.82
C ASP A 228 17.66 12.21 -6.53
N VAL A 229 18.16 13.02 -7.47
CA VAL A 229 19.47 13.68 -7.34
C VAL A 229 19.52 14.72 -6.22
N ALA A 230 18.38 15.25 -5.78
CA ALA A 230 18.27 16.17 -4.65
C ALA A 230 18.10 15.45 -3.30
N GLY A 231 18.04 14.12 -3.32
CA GLY A 231 17.93 13.29 -2.13
C GLY A 231 16.50 13.03 -1.65
N HIS A 232 15.45 13.43 -2.39
CA HIS A 232 14.06 13.12 -2.05
C HIS A 232 13.75 11.66 -2.38
N PRO A 233 13.08 10.91 -1.48
CA PRO A 233 12.55 9.59 -1.81
C PRO A 233 11.58 9.67 -2.99
N LYS A 234 11.70 8.76 -3.94
CA LYS A 234 10.87 8.75 -5.15
C LYS A 234 9.43 8.36 -4.81
N GLY A 235 8.56 9.34 -4.58
CA GLY A 235 7.14 9.13 -4.32
C GLY A 235 6.39 8.41 -5.46
N GLN A 236 6.98 8.41 -6.65
CA GLN A 236 6.44 7.73 -7.83
C GLN A 236 6.78 6.24 -7.89
N GLY A 237 7.71 5.71 -7.06
CA GLY A 237 8.09 4.31 -7.14
C GLY A 237 9.43 3.96 -6.51
N ASN A 238 10.08 2.92 -7.04
CA ASN A 238 11.40 2.44 -6.64
C ASN A 238 11.54 2.15 -5.14
N LEU A 239 10.44 1.73 -4.51
CA LEU A 239 10.43 1.19 -3.16
C LEU A 239 10.58 -0.33 -3.25
N SER A 240 11.63 -0.83 -2.62
CA SER A 240 11.91 -2.26 -2.50
C SER A 240 11.50 -2.75 -1.12
N LEU A 241 10.65 -3.77 -1.10
CA LEU A 241 10.21 -4.50 0.09
C LEU A 241 10.35 -6.00 -0.15
N THR A 242 10.25 -6.79 0.92
CA THR A 242 10.05 -8.23 0.75
C THR A 242 8.64 -8.51 0.19
N ALA A 243 8.47 -9.65 -0.47
CA ALA A 243 7.15 -10.05 -0.96
C ALA A 243 6.13 -10.19 0.20
N ARG A 244 6.59 -10.65 1.37
CA ARG A 244 5.75 -10.73 2.58
C ARG A 244 5.33 -9.35 3.07
N ASP A 245 6.19 -8.34 2.96
CA ASP A 245 5.84 -6.97 3.35
C ASP A 245 4.86 -6.32 2.37
N PHE A 246 4.97 -6.59 1.06
CA PHE A 246 3.93 -6.23 0.11
C PHE A 246 2.59 -6.91 0.43
N ALA A 247 2.62 -8.16 0.90
CA ALA A 247 1.40 -8.85 1.31
C ALA A 247 0.76 -8.22 2.57
N LYS A 248 1.55 -7.72 3.52
CA LYS A 248 1.04 -6.92 4.65
C LYS A 248 0.33 -5.64 4.16
N ILE A 249 0.91 -4.93 3.17
CA ILE A 249 0.25 -3.76 2.56
C ILE A 249 -1.10 -4.13 1.94
N GLY A 250 -1.16 -5.22 1.18
CA GLY A 250 -2.42 -5.72 0.62
C GLY A 250 -3.44 -6.07 1.71
N GLN A 251 -2.99 -6.70 2.80
CA GLN A 251 -3.85 -7.05 3.94
C GLN A 251 -4.37 -5.80 4.66
N LEU A 252 -3.54 -4.78 4.86
CA LEU A 252 -3.97 -3.49 5.41
C LEU A 252 -5.13 -2.89 4.60
N VAL A 253 -5.03 -2.93 3.28
CA VAL A 253 -6.08 -2.42 2.39
C VAL A 253 -7.34 -3.30 2.48
N LEU A 254 -7.19 -4.62 2.46
CA LEU A 254 -8.30 -5.57 2.60
C LEU A 254 -9.06 -5.37 3.90
N ASP A 255 -8.35 -5.15 5.01
CA ASP A 255 -8.89 -4.95 6.36
C ASP A 255 -9.26 -3.48 6.64
N LYS A 256 -9.44 -2.68 5.56
CA LYS A 256 -9.89 -1.28 5.65
C LYS A 256 -9.05 -0.45 6.63
N GLY A 257 -7.73 -0.62 6.55
CA GLY A 257 -6.77 0.16 7.32
C GLY A 257 -6.46 -0.36 8.73
N MET A 258 -6.96 -1.55 9.09
CA MET A 258 -6.57 -2.25 10.31
C MET A 258 -5.41 -3.20 10.03
N TYR A 259 -4.47 -3.30 10.94
CA TYR A 259 -3.41 -4.29 10.91
C TYR A 259 -3.16 -4.82 12.33
N GLN A 260 -3.28 -6.14 12.52
CA GLN A 260 -3.12 -6.82 13.82
C GLN A 260 -3.86 -6.13 14.98
N GLY A 261 -5.11 -5.73 14.74
CA GLY A 261 -5.96 -5.08 15.74
C GLY A 261 -5.70 -3.58 15.95
N GLN A 262 -4.70 -3.00 15.27
CA GLN A 262 -4.40 -1.57 15.34
C GLN A 262 -4.86 -0.84 14.07
N ARG A 263 -5.37 0.37 14.24
CA ARG A 263 -5.70 1.24 13.10
C ARG A 263 -4.46 1.98 12.65
N VAL A 264 -4.02 1.69 11.43
CA VAL A 264 -2.87 2.36 10.79
C VAL A 264 -3.36 3.52 9.95
N ILE A 265 -4.51 3.36 9.28
CA ILE A 265 -5.13 4.37 8.42
C ILE A 265 -6.66 4.25 8.53
N SER A 266 -7.39 5.33 8.30
CA SER A 266 -8.86 5.31 8.41
C SER A 266 -9.51 4.44 7.34
N ALA A 267 -10.63 3.81 7.70
CA ALA A 267 -11.46 3.08 6.74
C ALA A 267 -12.02 4.01 5.65
N THR A 268 -12.34 5.25 6.04
CA THR A 268 -12.81 6.29 5.12
C THR A 268 -11.79 6.59 4.03
N TRP A 269 -10.49 6.65 4.39
CA TRP A 269 -9.45 6.84 3.37
C TRP A 269 -9.32 5.64 2.45
N ILE A 270 -9.29 4.43 2.98
CA ILE A 270 -9.21 3.21 2.16
C ILE A 270 -10.38 3.15 1.17
N GLU A 271 -11.59 3.48 1.60
CA GLU A 271 -12.77 3.52 0.74
C GLU A 271 -12.62 4.59 -0.36
N ALA A 272 -12.25 5.82 0.00
CA ALA A 272 -12.01 6.90 -0.96
C ALA A 272 -10.90 6.54 -1.96
N MET A 273 -9.81 5.92 -1.46
CA MET A 273 -8.66 5.49 -2.26
C MET A 273 -9.02 4.44 -3.31
N LEU A 274 -9.99 3.58 -3.03
CA LEU A 274 -10.41 2.50 -3.93
C LEU A 274 -11.64 2.87 -4.77
N THR A 275 -12.32 3.98 -4.46
CA THR A 275 -13.49 4.43 -5.22
C THR A 275 -13.07 4.93 -6.61
N PRO A 276 -13.59 4.36 -7.70
CA PRO A 276 -13.26 4.77 -9.06
C PRO A 276 -13.41 6.27 -9.29
N GLN A 277 -12.36 6.90 -9.79
CA GLN A 277 -12.32 8.33 -10.14
C GLN A 277 -12.39 8.54 -11.64
N VAL A 278 -11.94 7.57 -12.43
CA VAL A 278 -11.91 7.63 -13.88
C VAL A 278 -11.94 6.21 -14.46
N VAL A 279 -12.72 6.03 -15.53
CA VAL A 279 -12.73 4.82 -16.35
C VAL A 279 -11.51 4.86 -17.27
N ILE A 280 -10.75 3.77 -17.32
CA ILE A 280 -9.53 3.65 -18.11
C ILE A 280 -9.50 2.40 -19.01
N ALA A 281 -10.60 1.67 -19.11
CA ALA A 281 -10.69 0.45 -19.90
C ALA A 281 -10.30 0.64 -21.39
N ASP A 282 -10.41 1.87 -21.91
CA ASP A 282 -10.03 2.19 -23.29
C ASP A 282 -8.51 2.41 -23.46
N VAL A 283 -7.77 2.61 -22.35
CA VAL A 283 -6.33 2.92 -22.36
C VAL A 283 -5.47 1.96 -21.57
N ASP A 284 -6.07 1.08 -20.76
CA ASP A 284 -5.38 0.05 -20.00
C ASP A 284 -6.05 -1.32 -20.19
N ASN A 285 -5.28 -2.29 -20.72
CA ASN A 285 -5.79 -3.64 -21.01
C ASN A 285 -6.02 -4.50 -19.76
N TYR A 286 -5.60 -4.03 -18.58
CA TYR A 286 -5.59 -4.79 -17.35
C TYR A 286 -6.45 -4.18 -16.25
N ALA A 287 -7.06 -3.02 -16.49
CA ALA A 287 -7.87 -2.30 -15.51
C ALA A 287 -9.10 -1.66 -16.16
N ASP A 288 -10.21 -1.63 -15.41
CA ASP A 288 -11.43 -0.93 -15.82
C ASP A 288 -11.39 0.53 -15.33
N ASN A 289 -10.88 0.75 -14.11
CA ASN A 289 -10.89 2.04 -13.48
C ASN A 289 -9.57 2.35 -12.76
N TYR A 290 -9.33 3.65 -12.58
CA TYR A 290 -8.28 4.20 -11.73
C TYR A 290 -8.89 5.08 -10.63
N ALA A 291 -8.30 5.00 -9.46
CA ALA A 291 -8.70 5.76 -8.30
C ALA A 291 -7.51 6.58 -7.75
N TYR A 292 -7.28 6.60 -6.43
CA TYR A 292 -6.13 7.31 -5.86
C TYR A 292 -4.88 6.42 -5.88
N PHE A 293 -4.22 6.35 -7.03
CA PHE A 293 -3.05 5.51 -7.33
C PHE A 293 -3.30 4.00 -7.16
N TRP A 294 -4.56 3.59 -7.19
CA TRP A 294 -5.00 2.22 -7.21
C TRP A 294 -5.85 1.95 -8.45
N TYR A 295 -5.77 0.74 -8.92
CA TYR A 295 -6.56 0.25 -10.05
C TYR A 295 -7.70 -0.63 -9.56
N SER A 296 -8.74 -0.74 -10.35
CA SER A 296 -9.76 -1.76 -10.15
C SER A 296 -10.19 -2.38 -11.47
N LYS A 297 -10.64 -3.63 -11.38
CA LYS A 297 -11.22 -4.36 -12.49
C LYS A 297 -12.25 -5.35 -12.02
N THR A 298 -13.10 -5.74 -12.95
CA THR A 298 -14.07 -6.81 -12.79
C THR A 298 -13.64 -8.01 -13.63
N GLN A 299 -13.50 -9.17 -13.02
CA GLN A 299 -13.21 -10.40 -13.72
C GLN A 299 -14.41 -11.35 -13.65
N ILE A 300 -14.70 -12.03 -14.77
CA ILE A 300 -15.68 -13.11 -14.82
C ILE A 300 -14.91 -14.41 -14.88
N ILE A 301 -14.98 -15.20 -13.81
CA ILE A 301 -14.30 -16.48 -13.67
C ILE A 301 -15.38 -17.54 -13.42
N LYS A 302 -15.53 -18.49 -14.35
CA LYS A 302 -16.53 -19.57 -14.24
C LYS A 302 -17.95 -19.05 -13.98
N GLY A 303 -18.32 -17.95 -14.64
CA GLY A 303 -19.63 -17.31 -14.50
C GLY A 303 -19.84 -16.49 -13.21
N LYS A 304 -18.85 -16.44 -12.31
CA LYS A 304 -18.90 -15.59 -11.11
C LYS A 304 -18.15 -14.28 -11.37
N THR A 305 -18.77 -13.18 -10.96
CA THR A 305 -18.19 -11.84 -11.04
C THR A 305 -17.32 -11.58 -9.81
N VAL A 306 -16.07 -11.19 -10.01
CA VAL A 306 -15.09 -10.89 -8.95
C VAL A 306 -14.52 -9.51 -9.17
N SER A 307 -14.70 -8.62 -8.20
CA SER A 307 -14.02 -7.32 -8.17
C SER A 307 -12.63 -7.48 -7.57
N VAL A 308 -11.65 -6.91 -8.26
CA VAL A 308 -10.23 -6.93 -7.86
C VAL A 308 -9.72 -5.50 -7.83
N PHE A 309 -9.21 -5.06 -6.67
CA PHE A 309 -8.43 -3.83 -6.56
C PHE A 309 -6.95 -4.18 -6.60
N PHE A 310 -6.12 -3.32 -7.17
CA PHE A 310 -4.70 -3.66 -7.24
C PHE A 310 -3.77 -2.46 -7.37
N ALA A 311 -2.59 -2.60 -6.78
CA ALA A 311 -1.42 -1.80 -7.11
C ALA A 311 -0.65 -2.49 -8.25
N SER A 312 -0.05 -1.70 -9.14
CA SER A 312 0.64 -2.19 -10.33
C SER A 312 1.99 -1.50 -10.54
N GLY A 313 2.98 -2.29 -10.89
CA GLY A 313 4.31 -1.79 -11.25
C GLY A 313 4.86 -2.43 -12.53
N ASN A 314 5.77 -1.72 -13.19
CA ASN A 314 6.47 -2.21 -14.36
C ASN A 314 7.09 -3.58 -14.08
N GLY A 315 7.07 -4.46 -15.09
CA GLY A 315 7.55 -5.84 -14.98
C GLY A 315 6.52 -6.84 -14.46
N GLY A 316 5.28 -6.41 -14.18
CA GLY A 316 4.22 -7.30 -13.65
C GLY A 316 4.21 -7.40 -12.14
N ASN A 317 4.81 -6.44 -11.44
CA ASN A 317 4.70 -6.34 -9.99
C ASN A 317 3.27 -5.98 -9.58
N LYS A 318 2.67 -6.75 -8.67
CA LYS A 318 1.26 -6.59 -8.29
C LYS A 318 1.01 -6.85 -6.82
N ILE A 319 0.10 -6.06 -6.26
CA ILE A 319 -0.60 -6.38 -5.02
C ILE A 319 -2.08 -6.40 -5.38
N TYR A 320 -2.67 -7.58 -5.50
CA TYR A 320 -4.10 -7.75 -5.75
C TYR A 320 -4.84 -7.92 -4.43
N VAL A 321 -5.95 -7.21 -4.28
CA VAL A 321 -6.86 -7.28 -3.13
C VAL A 321 -8.22 -7.73 -3.65
N ILE A 322 -8.71 -8.86 -3.14
CA ILE A 322 -9.94 -9.52 -3.59
C ILE A 322 -10.92 -9.64 -2.40
N PRO A 323 -11.74 -8.61 -2.13
CA PRO A 323 -12.60 -8.57 -0.93
C PRO A 323 -13.58 -9.74 -0.84
N SER A 324 -14.19 -10.16 -1.94
CA SER A 324 -15.16 -11.27 -1.96
C SER A 324 -14.58 -12.63 -1.55
N LEU A 325 -13.25 -12.79 -1.63
CA LEU A 325 -12.52 -13.99 -1.22
C LEU A 325 -11.73 -13.79 0.08
N HIS A 326 -11.79 -12.59 0.67
CA HIS A 326 -10.89 -12.18 1.76
C HIS A 326 -9.43 -12.56 1.46
N ALA A 327 -8.97 -12.26 0.24
CA ALA A 327 -7.68 -12.69 -0.25
C ALA A 327 -6.81 -11.53 -0.75
N VAL A 328 -5.50 -11.71 -0.60
CA VAL A 328 -4.44 -10.89 -1.19
C VAL A 328 -3.54 -11.79 -2.01
N VAL A 329 -3.19 -11.35 -3.21
CA VAL A 329 -2.19 -12.03 -4.04
C VAL A 329 -1.08 -11.03 -4.37
N VAL A 330 0.15 -11.40 -4.10
CA VAL A 330 1.34 -10.61 -4.45
C VAL A 330 2.11 -11.32 -5.53
N VAL A 331 2.53 -10.60 -6.55
CA VAL A 331 3.46 -11.06 -7.58
C VAL A 331 4.62 -10.08 -7.64
N THR A 332 5.85 -10.57 -7.54
CA THR A 332 7.07 -9.77 -7.76
C THR A 332 7.87 -10.30 -8.95
N SER A 333 8.40 -9.39 -9.75
CA SER A 333 9.07 -9.72 -11.00
C SER A 333 10.01 -8.61 -11.43
N SER A 334 11.09 -8.95 -12.14
CA SER A 334 12.01 -7.99 -12.77
C SER A 334 11.88 -7.90 -14.30
N ALA A 335 10.76 -8.33 -14.87
CA ALA A 335 10.46 -8.21 -16.31
C ALA A 335 10.27 -6.73 -16.75
N TYR A 336 11.14 -5.84 -16.29
CA TYR A 336 11.02 -4.39 -16.53
C TYR A 336 11.07 -4.06 -18.01
N GLY A 337 10.13 -3.21 -18.46
CA GLY A 337 10.00 -2.83 -19.86
C GLY A 337 9.38 -3.91 -20.75
N GLN A 338 9.03 -5.08 -20.19
CA GLN A 338 8.52 -6.22 -20.96
C GLN A 338 7.01 -6.40 -20.75
N GLY A 339 6.24 -6.29 -21.83
CA GLY A 339 4.77 -6.40 -21.77
C GLY A 339 4.26 -7.79 -21.30
N TYR A 340 5.07 -8.85 -21.48
CA TYR A 340 4.71 -10.18 -21.00
C TYR A 340 4.63 -10.28 -19.47
N GLY A 341 5.40 -9.46 -18.74
CA GLY A 341 5.37 -9.47 -17.29
C GLY A 341 3.97 -9.17 -16.73
N GLN A 342 3.29 -8.16 -17.28
CA GLN A 342 1.91 -7.83 -16.92
C GLN A 342 0.97 -8.99 -17.23
N ARG A 343 1.05 -9.53 -18.45
CA ARG A 343 0.22 -10.66 -18.89
C ARG A 343 0.42 -11.90 -18.03
N ARG A 344 1.68 -12.20 -17.65
CA ARG A 344 2.01 -13.31 -16.75
C ARG A 344 1.32 -13.16 -15.39
N SER A 345 1.40 -12.00 -14.78
CA SER A 345 0.76 -11.74 -13.47
C SER A 345 -0.76 -11.87 -13.56
N GLU A 346 -1.38 -11.46 -14.67
CA GLU A 346 -2.80 -11.67 -14.90
C GLU A 346 -3.17 -13.16 -15.06
N ASN A 347 -2.35 -13.93 -15.75
CA ASN A 347 -2.56 -15.37 -15.89
C ASN A 347 -2.42 -16.10 -14.55
N ILE A 348 -1.44 -15.70 -13.73
CA ILE A 348 -1.27 -16.20 -12.36
C ILE A 348 -2.53 -15.92 -11.53
N LEU A 349 -2.99 -14.67 -11.52
CA LEU A 349 -4.21 -14.29 -10.80
C LEU A 349 -5.42 -15.11 -11.26
N ARG A 350 -5.65 -15.22 -12.58
CA ARG A 350 -6.79 -15.96 -13.13
C ARG A 350 -6.78 -17.44 -12.73
N SER A 351 -5.61 -18.08 -12.73
CA SER A 351 -5.45 -19.48 -12.29
C SER A 351 -5.78 -19.64 -10.81
N ILE A 352 -5.33 -18.73 -9.95
CA ILE A 352 -5.63 -18.71 -8.52
C ILE A 352 -7.14 -18.51 -8.28
N LEU A 353 -7.76 -17.53 -8.95
CA LEU A 353 -9.20 -17.28 -8.84
C LEU A 353 -10.02 -18.47 -9.32
N ALA A 354 -9.62 -19.12 -10.41
CA ALA A 354 -10.30 -20.29 -10.94
C ALA A 354 -10.30 -21.47 -9.95
N GLU A 355 -9.22 -21.65 -9.17
CA GLU A 355 -9.15 -22.68 -8.12
C GLU A 355 -9.96 -22.27 -6.89
N LYS A 356 -9.81 -21.04 -6.40
CA LYS A 356 -10.51 -20.57 -5.19
C LYS A 356 -12.04 -20.49 -5.36
N LEU A 357 -12.54 -20.27 -6.55
CA LEU A 357 -13.97 -20.24 -6.85
C LEU A 357 -14.58 -21.64 -7.08
N ASN A 358 -13.76 -22.70 -7.05
CA ASN A 358 -14.22 -24.11 -7.06
C ASN A 358 -14.50 -24.66 -5.65
N GLN A 359 -14.06 -23.95 -4.62
CA GLN A 359 -14.26 -24.32 -3.21
C GLN A 359 -15.50 -23.64 -2.65
#